data_f63a2435c71ba79b12d67c22fca90976
#
_entry.id   f63a2435c71ba79b12d67c22fca90976
#
_cell.length_a   1.000
_cell.length_b   1.000
_cell.length_c   1.000
_cell.angle_alpha   90.00
_cell.angle_beta   90.00
_cell.angle_gamma   90.00
#
_symmetry.space_group_name_H-M   'P 1'
#
loop_
_entity.id
_entity.type
_entity.pdbx_description
1 polymer ?
#
loop_
_entity_poly.entity_id
_entity_poly.type
_entity_poly.pdbx_seq_one_letter_code
_entity_poly.pdbx_strand_id
1 'polypeptide(L)'
;VAAATVCRMNPLITAIREHEAAARFLAWPGDFDLDRGDHVEEVHLASGAALEGFAGDGAGGTYFFCGDGGEDRPVLYADSEGRAALVAIGLRELLQLLLVVPWWRDCRAFTVQQSAELEAAYTEDIPDLAVRRTRAAQALDLELPATADVMARLRQIATGAGEDYVLIFTPEGEPYEPLIKN
;
A
#
# COMPACT_ATOMS: atom_id res chain seq x y z
N VAL A 1 37.81 9.95 3.43
CA VAL A 1 36.91 9.88 2.28
C VAL A 1 35.52 9.85 2.85
N ALA A 2 34.82 11.00 2.85
CA ALA A 2 33.45 11.12 3.33
C ALA A 2 32.54 10.41 2.33
N ALA A 3 31.82 9.38 2.80
CA ALA A 3 30.73 8.80 2.04
C ALA A 3 29.65 9.87 1.87
N ALA A 4 29.45 10.31 0.63
CA ALA A 4 28.34 11.17 0.30
C ALA A 4 27.05 10.39 0.59
N THR A 5 26.29 10.81 1.60
CA THR A 5 24.93 10.36 1.82
C THR A 5 24.14 10.82 0.58
N VAL A 6 23.90 9.89 -0.34
CA VAL A 6 22.96 10.11 -1.44
C VAL A 6 21.62 10.36 -0.76
N CYS A 7 21.19 11.63 -0.77
CA CYS A 7 19.84 12.00 -0.35
C CYS A 7 18.89 11.22 -1.27
N ARG A 8 18.27 10.16 -0.74
CA ARG A 8 17.28 9.36 -1.47
C ARG A 8 16.12 10.28 -1.76
N MET A 9 15.99 10.70 -3.00
CA MET A 9 14.84 11.49 -3.43
C MET A 9 13.64 10.55 -3.46
N ASN A 10 12.64 10.88 -2.66
CA ASN A 10 11.33 10.22 -2.66
C ASN A 10 10.30 11.21 -3.25
N PRO A 11 10.26 11.36 -4.57
CA PRO A 11 9.47 12.40 -5.22
C PRO A 11 7.96 12.21 -5.02
N LEU A 12 7.45 10.99 -4.99
CA LEU A 12 6.03 10.73 -4.75
C LEU A 12 5.62 11.00 -3.29
N ILE A 13 6.45 10.62 -2.31
CA ILE A 13 6.21 10.98 -0.91
C ILE A 13 6.17 12.50 -0.74
N THR A 14 7.10 13.21 -1.37
CA THR A 14 7.13 14.67 -1.37
C THR A 14 5.86 15.23 -2.02
N ALA A 15 5.48 14.72 -3.19
CA ALA A 15 4.27 15.16 -3.88
C ALA A 15 2.99 14.93 -3.06
N ILE A 16 2.88 13.79 -2.35
CA ILE A 16 1.74 13.55 -1.44
C ILE A 16 1.66 14.64 -0.36
N ARG A 17 2.79 15.01 0.24
CA ARG A 17 2.84 16.03 1.29
C ARG A 17 2.55 17.45 0.78
N GLU A 18 2.93 17.75 -0.45
CA GLU A 18 2.78 19.07 -1.07
C GLU A 18 1.41 19.30 -1.72
N HIS A 19 0.71 18.24 -2.13
CA HIS A 19 -0.56 18.33 -2.85
C HIS A 19 -1.76 17.93 -1.99
N GLU A 20 -2.49 18.93 -1.50
CA GLU A 20 -3.65 18.73 -0.63
C GLU A 20 -4.70 17.75 -1.21
N ALA A 21 -4.95 17.79 -2.52
CA ALA A 21 -5.91 16.89 -3.17
C ALA A 21 -5.49 15.41 -3.04
N ALA A 22 -4.19 15.11 -3.18
CA ALA A 22 -3.63 13.78 -3.00
C ALA A 22 -3.67 13.37 -1.52
N ALA A 23 -3.17 14.22 -0.62
CA ALA A 23 -3.15 13.95 0.81
C ALA A 23 -4.56 13.67 1.35
N ARG A 24 -5.55 14.46 0.98
CA ARG A 24 -6.95 14.28 1.43
C ARG A 24 -7.56 12.98 0.93
N PHE A 25 -7.36 12.62 -0.35
CA PHE A 25 -7.90 11.37 -0.89
C PHE A 25 -7.23 10.15 -0.25
N LEU A 26 -5.93 10.19 -0.08
CA LEU A 26 -5.18 9.10 0.55
C LEU A 26 -5.55 8.94 2.03
N ALA A 27 -5.79 10.04 2.77
CA ALA A 27 -6.29 9.97 4.13
C ALA A 27 -7.71 9.40 4.20
N TRP A 28 -8.60 9.81 3.27
CA TRP A 28 -9.96 9.28 3.15
C TRP A 28 -10.50 9.46 1.71
N PRO A 29 -10.88 8.39 0.99
CA PRO A 29 -11.14 7.02 1.48
C PRO A 29 -9.93 6.07 1.51
N GLY A 30 -8.74 6.52 1.11
CA GLY A 30 -7.57 5.65 0.99
C GLY A 30 -7.08 5.00 2.30
N ASP A 31 -7.40 5.61 3.43
CA ASP A 31 -6.95 5.21 4.77
C ASP A 31 -5.43 4.92 4.80
N PHE A 32 -4.68 5.91 4.34
CA PHE A 32 -3.23 5.85 4.17
C PHE A 32 -2.60 7.13 4.73
N ASP A 33 -1.72 6.97 5.71
CA ASP A 33 -1.10 8.06 6.46
C ASP A 33 0.42 7.86 6.52
N LEU A 34 1.17 8.79 5.94
CA LEU A 34 2.64 8.80 5.93
C LEU A 34 3.28 9.02 7.32
N ASP A 35 2.51 9.46 8.30
CA ASP A 35 3.00 9.69 9.66
C ASP A 35 2.77 8.48 10.58
N ARG A 36 2.27 7.35 10.04
CA ARG A 36 2.01 6.09 10.75
C ARG A 36 2.87 4.95 10.24
N GLY A 37 4.18 5.19 10.07
CA GLY A 37 5.11 4.17 9.58
C GLY A 37 5.56 3.15 10.64
N ASP A 38 5.22 3.33 11.91
CA ASP A 38 5.60 2.43 12.99
C ASP A 38 4.62 1.26 13.10
N HIS A 39 5.11 0.04 12.98
CA HIS A 39 4.30 -1.15 13.16
C HIS A 39 4.12 -1.49 14.65
N VAL A 40 2.98 -2.10 14.99
CA VAL A 40 2.64 -2.44 16.39
C VAL A 40 3.51 -3.55 16.96
N GLU A 41 4.10 -4.38 16.12
CA GLU A 41 4.93 -5.53 16.49
C GLU A 41 6.34 -5.41 15.92
N GLU A 42 7.30 -6.05 16.57
CA GLU A 42 8.65 -6.19 16.03
C GLU A 42 8.67 -7.28 14.97
N VAL A 43 8.99 -6.89 13.72
CA VAL A 43 8.94 -7.78 12.56
C VAL A 43 10.19 -7.66 11.68
N HIS A 44 10.47 -8.72 10.93
CA HIS A 44 11.53 -8.74 9.90
C HIS A 44 11.11 -9.61 8.71
N LEU A 45 11.79 -9.46 7.57
CA LEU A 45 11.60 -10.34 6.42
C LEU A 45 12.36 -11.63 6.60
N ALA A 46 11.79 -12.77 6.19
CA ALA A 46 12.44 -14.08 6.20
C ALA A 46 13.78 -14.09 5.43
N SER A 47 13.88 -13.29 4.38
CA SER A 47 15.11 -13.08 3.61
C SER A 47 16.22 -12.35 4.38
N GLY A 48 15.90 -11.68 5.48
CA GLY A 48 16.81 -10.77 6.18
C GLY A 48 17.07 -9.44 5.45
N ALA A 49 16.37 -9.16 4.34
CA ALA A 49 16.46 -7.89 3.66
C ALA A 49 15.88 -6.74 4.55
N ALA A 50 16.33 -5.52 4.30
CA ALA A 50 15.85 -4.35 5.03
C ALA A 50 14.33 -4.21 4.93
N LEU A 51 13.69 -3.77 6.01
CA LEU A 51 12.26 -3.51 6.09
C LEU A 51 12.06 -2.13 6.69
N GLU A 52 11.42 -1.23 5.95
CA GLU A 52 11.22 0.17 6.34
C GLU A 52 9.73 0.51 6.32
N GLY A 53 9.13 0.67 7.51
CA GLY A 53 7.76 1.18 7.61
C GLY A 53 7.72 2.65 7.20
N PHE A 54 6.78 3.01 6.30
CA PHE A 54 6.72 4.38 5.77
C PHE A 54 5.32 5.00 5.79
N ALA A 55 4.30 4.19 6.00
CA ALA A 55 2.91 4.62 6.11
C ALA A 55 2.09 3.58 6.88
N GLY A 56 0.92 3.98 7.35
CA GLY A 56 -0.01 3.07 8.01
C GLY A 56 -1.46 3.47 7.79
N ASP A 57 -2.36 2.71 8.37
CA ASP A 57 -3.80 2.96 8.34
C ASP A 57 -4.41 3.19 9.73
N GLY A 58 -5.70 3.49 9.76
CA GLY A 58 -6.44 3.74 10.99
C GLY A 58 -6.67 2.49 11.86
N ALA A 59 -6.50 1.29 11.31
CA ALA A 59 -6.70 0.01 12.00
C ALA A 59 -5.39 -0.58 12.57
N GLY A 60 -4.26 0.11 12.42
CA GLY A 60 -2.96 -0.34 12.90
C GLY A 60 -2.16 -1.18 11.90
N GLY A 61 -2.60 -1.21 10.66
CA GLY A 61 -1.82 -1.80 9.56
C GLY A 61 -0.69 -0.88 9.11
N THR A 62 0.37 -1.47 8.57
CA THR A 62 1.59 -0.75 8.15
C THR A 62 2.02 -1.15 6.76
N TYR A 63 2.44 -0.17 5.97
CA TYR A 63 3.06 -0.34 4.67
C TYR A 63 4.59 -0.25 4.82
N PHE A 64 5.28 -1.25 4.30
CA PHE A 64 6.74 -1.35 4.36
C PHE A 64 7.35 -1.35 2.97
N PHE A 65 8.44 -0.63 2.82
CA PHE A 65 9.37 -0.87 1.71
C PHE A 65 10.28 -2.04 2.04
N CYS A 66 10.42 -2.99 1.12
CA CYS A 66 11.28 -4.16 1.25
C CYS A 66 12.60 -3.96 0.51
N GLY A 67 13.72 -4.28 1.18
CA GLY A 67 15.06 -4.13 0.62
C GLY A 67 15.58 -2.69 0.65
N ASP A 68 16.71 -2.49 -0.02
CA ASP A 68 17.39 -1.20 -0.13
C ASP A 68 16.95 -0.46 -1.39
N GLY A 69 16.88 0.84 -1.33
CA GLY A 69 16.55 1.68 -2.50
C GLY A 69 15.61 2.83 -2.19
N GLY A 70 14.96 3.36 -3.21
CA GLY A 70 13.98 4.45 -3.16
C GLY A 70 12.54 3.95 -3.20
N GLU A 71 11.67 4.72 -3.85
CA GLU A 71 10.22 4.46 -3.95
C GLU A 71 9.83 3.30 -4.89
N ASP A 72 10.79 2.77 -5.67
CA ASP A 72 10.55 1.65 -6.59
C ASP A 72 10.68 0.27 -5.91
N ARG A 73 10.99 0.24 -4.61
CA ARG A 73 11.08 -0.98 -3.83
C ARG A 73 9.73 -1.69 -3.73
N PRO A 74 9.71 -3.03 -3.65
CA PRO A 74 8.49 -3.77 -3.33
C PRO A 74 7.84 -3.26 -2.04
N VAL A 75 6.52 -3.18 -2.03
CA VAL A 75 5.73 -2.73 -0.88
C VAL A 75 4.95 -3.89 -0.30
N LEU A 76 5.21 -4.18 0.97
CA LEU A 76 4.48 -5.14 1.77
C LEU A 76 3.52 -4.40 2.70
N TYR A 77 2.32 -4.93 2.85
CA TYR A 77 1.36 -4.48 3.86
C TYR A 77 1.16 -5.56 4.90
N ALA A 78 1.18 -5.17 6.17
CA ALA A 78 0.84 -6.04 7.29
C ALA A 78 -0.29 -5.41 8.11
N ASP A 79 -1.30 -6.20 8.46
CA ASP A 79 -2.35 -5.75 9.37
C ASP A 79 -1.96 -5.97 10.84
N SER A 80 -2.80 -5.49 11.75
CA SER A 80 -2.60 -5.65 13.20
C SER A 80 -3.02 -7.03 13.73
N GLU A 81 -3.45 -7.95 12.86
CA GLU A 81 -3.93 -9.29 13.21
C GLU A 81 -2.94 -10.41 12.81
N GLY A 82 -1.72 -10.05 12.39
CA GLY A 82 -0.70 -11.01 12.01
C GLY A 82 -0.83 -11.55 10.59
N ARG A 83 -1.42 -10.77 9.67
CA ARG A 83 -1.52 -11.12 8.25
C ARG A 83 -0.75 -10.11 7.41
N ALA A 84 -0.07 -10.59 6.38
CA ALA A 84 0.70 -9.74 5.47
C ALA A 84 0.58 -10.20 4.01
N ALA A 85 0.81 -9.26 3.09
CA ALA A 85 0.95 -9.55 1.67
C ALA A 85 1.83 -8.52 0.99
N LEU A 86 2.57 -8.94 -0.02
CA LEU A 86 3.18 -8.03 -0.98
C LEU A 86 2.04 -7.42 -1.82
N VAL A 87 1.93 -6.09 -1.86
CA VAL A 87 0.75 -5.42 -2.46
C VAL A 87 1.10 -4.58 -3.69
N ALA A 88 2.35 -4.22 -3.87
CA ALA A 88 2.80 -3.42 -5.02
C ALA A 88 4.30 -3.59 -5.28
N ILE A 89 4.71 -3.33 -6.50
CA ILE A 89 6.13 -3.17 -6.86
C ILE A 89 6.36 -1.69 -7.12
N GLY A 90 6.78 -0.99 -6.06
CA GLY A 90 6.99 0.45 -6.04
C GLY A 90 5.79 1.26 -5.52
N LEU A 91 6.10 2.46 -5.02
CA LEU A 91 5.10 3.37 -4.45
C LEU A 91 4.08 3.83 -5.50
N ARG A 92 4.50 4.01 -6.75
CA ARG A 92 3.60 4.39 -7.86
C ARG A 92 2.46 3.37 -8.02
N GLU A 93 2.77 2.09 -8.03
CA GLU A 93 1.78 1.03 -8.16
C GLU A 93 0.88 0.93 -6.92
N LEU A 94 1.43 1.12 -5.71
CA LEU A 94 0.64 1.23 -4.49
C LEU A 94 -0.36 2.39 -4.56
N LEU A 95 0.08 3.57 -4.99
CA LEU A 95 -0.79 4.75 -5.11
C LEU A 95 -1.90 4.53 -6.14
N GLN A 96 -1.62 3.85 -7.26
CA GLN A 96 -2.65 3.45 -8.21
C GLN A 96 -3.68 2.51 -7.57
N LEU A 97 -3.25 1.54 -6.78
CA LEU A 97 -4.15 0.66 -6.00
C LEU A 97 -5.04 1.49 -5.07
N LEU A 98 -4.45 2.36 -4.25
CA LEU A 98 -5.19 3.18 -3.27
C LEU A 98 -6.14 4.19 -3.91
N LEU A 99 -5.80 4.71 -5.10
CA LEU A 99 -6.67 5.64 -5.83
C LEU A 99 -7.81 4.92 -6.53
N VAL A 100 -7.56 3.77 -7.15
CA VAL A 100 -8.56 3.03 -7.95
C VAL A 100 -9.46 2.19 -7.05
N VAL A 101 -8.89 1.52 -6.04
CA VAL A 101 -9.60 0.58 -5.14
C VAL A 101 -9.25 0.92 -3.68
N PRO A 102 -9.65 2.10 -3.16
CA PRO A 102 -9.32 2.47 -1.78
C PRO A 102 -9.90 1.50 -0.73
N TRP A 103 -10.94 0.75 -1.09
CA TRP A 103 -11.58 -0.32 -0.29
C TRP A 103 -10.93 -1.70 -0.47
N TRP A 104 -9.73 -1.81 -1.03
CA TRP A 104 -9.11 -3.09 -1.36
C TRP A 104 -9.00 -4.05 -0.17
N ARG A 105 -8.84 -3.54 1.05
CA ARG A 105 -8.77 -4.34 2.28
C ARG A 105 -10.13 -4.94 2.69
N ASP A 106 -11.22 -4.31 2.29
CA ASP A 106 -12.59 -4.78 2.50
C ASP A 106 -13.04 -5.75 1.41
N CYS A 107 -12.32 -5.80 0.29
CA CYS A 107 -12.60 -6.63 -0.86
C CYS A 107 -12.12 -8.08 -0.65
N ARG A 108 -12.74 -8.80 0.28
CA ARG A 108 -12.28 -10.14 0.73
C ARG A 108 -12.25 -11.21 -0.35
N ALA A 109 -13.15 -11.14 -1.33
CA ALA A 109 -13.17 -12.07 -2.46
C ALA A 109 -12.23 -11.65 -3.60
N PHE A 110 -11.67 -10.46 -3.57
CA PHE A 110 -10.82 -9.87 -4.60
C PHE A 110 -11.40 -9.98 -6.01
N THR A 111 -12.73 -9.82 -6.14
CA THR A 111 -13.44 -9.82 -7.42
C THR A 111 -13.83 -8.41 -7.84
N VAL A 112 -13.89 -8.20 -9.17
CA VAL A 112 -14.35 -6.93 -9.75
C VAL A 112 -15.79 -6.63 -9.32
N GLN A 113 -16.65 -7.65 -9.20
CA GLN A 113 -18.02 -7.48 -8.75
C GLN A 113 -18.08 -6.97 -7.31
N GLN A 114 -17.35 -7.56 -6.38
CA GLN A 114 -17.31 -7.11 -4.99
C GLN A 114 -16.74 -5.69 -4.90
N SER A 115 -15.69 -5.39 -5.69
CA SER A 115 -15.15 -4.04 -5.76
C SER A 115 -16.19 -3.02 -6.25
N ALA A 116 -17.01 -3.35 -7.23
CA ALA A 116 -18.07 -2.48 -7.73
C ALA A 116 -19.18 -2.24 -6.68
N GLU A 117 -19.53 -3.27 -5.90
CA GLU A 117 -20.49 -3.15 -4.80
C GLU A 117 -19.96 -2.22 -3.68
N LEU A 118 -18.67 -2.37 -3.34
CA LEU A 118 -18.01 -1.46 -2.39
C LEU A 118 -17.89 -0.04 -2.94
N GLU A 119 -17.55 0.14 -4.22
CA GLU A 119 -17.51 1.46 -4.85
C GLU A 119 -18.87 2.17 -4.77
N ALA A 120 -19.96 1.45 -5.01
CA ALA A 120 -21.29 2.00 -4.90
C ALA A 120 -21.58 2.48 -3.46
N ALA A 121 -21.24 1.69 -2.44
CA ALA A 121 -21.41 2.08 -1.05
C ALA A 121 -20.56 3.31 -0.68
N TYR A 122 -19.29 3.33 -1.08
CA TYR A 122 -18.41 4.49 -0.84
C TYR A 122 -18.92 5.75 -1.57
N THR A 123 -19.54 5.60 -2.75
CA THR A 123 -20.09 6.72 -3.52
C THR A 123 -21.34 7.30 -2.86
N GLU A 124 -22.11 6.51 -2.11
CA GLU A 124 -23.24 7.02 -1.32
C GLU A 124 -22.75 7.98 -0.23
N ASP A 125 -21.65 7.64 0.44
CA ASP A 125 -21.05 8.47 1.49
C ASP A 125 -20.21 9.63 0.93
N ILE A 126 -19.60 9.44 -0.26
CA ILE A 126 -18.73 10.40 -0.93
C ILE A 126 -19.23 10.62 -2.37
N PRO A 127 -20.27 11.45 -2.59
CA PRO A 127 -20.88 11.61 -3.93
C PRO A 127 -19.92 12.14 -5.00
N ASP A 128 -18.86 12.83 -4.61
CA ASP A 128 -17.83 13.38 -5.49
C ASP A 128 -16.53 12.50 -5.53
N LEU A 129 -16.63 11.23 -5.15
CA LEU A 129 -15.49 10.28 -5.09
C LEU A 129 -14.68 10.25 -6.40
N ALA A 130 -15.35 10.14 -7.55
CA ALA A 130 -14.68 10.11 -8.85
C ALA A 130 -13.92 11.41 -9.16
N VAL A 131 -14.47 12.55 -8.79
CA VAL A 131 -13.82 13.86 -8.98
C VAL A 131 -12.60 13.99 -8.07
N ARG A 132 -12.73 13.59 -6.80
CA ARG A 132 -11.60 13.60 -5.85
C ARG A 132 -10.47 12.67 -6.30
N ARG A 133 -10.82 11.46 -6.78
CA ARG A 133 -9.87 10.49 -7.35
C ARG A 133 -9.09 11.10 -8.51
N THR A 134 -9.78 11.69 -9.47
CA THR A 134 -9.16 12.31 -10.63
C THR A 134 -8.21 13.46 -10.23
N ARG A 135 -8.62 14.31 -9.31
CA ARG A 135 -7.77 15.42 -8.82
C ARG A 135 -6.52 14.90 -8.10
N ALA A 136 -6.66 13.87 -7.28
CA ALA A 136 -5.53 13.25 -6.59
C ALA A 136 -4.54 12.62 -7.59
N ALA A 137 -5.05 11.89 -8.59
CA ALA A 137 -4.22 11.29 -9.65
C ALA A 137 -3.47 12.36 -10.45
N GLN A 138 -4.14 13.44 -10.84
CA GLN A 138 -3.52 14.57 -11.55
C GLN A 138 -2.42 15.24 -10.72
N ALA A 139 -2.66 15.43 -9.41
CA ALA A 139 -1.69 16.03 -8.51
C ALA A 139 -0.41 15.19 -8.35
N LEU A 140 -0.52 13.87 -8.51
CA LEU A 140 0.59 12.92 -8.42
C LEU A 140 1.18 12.53 -9.78
N ASP A 141 0.69 13.10 -10.87
CA ASP A 141 1.06 12.70 -12.25
C ASP A 141 0.94 11.19 -12.47
N LEU A 142 -0.23 10.63 -12.08
CA LEU A 142 -0.54 9.22 -12.18
C LEU A 142 -1.65 8.96 -13.19
N GLU A 143 -1.41 8.03 -14.09
CA GLU A 143 -2.47 7.41 -14.88
C GLU A 143 -3.16 6.34 -14.02
N LEU A 144 -4.49 6.29 -14.10
CA LEU A 144 -5.28 5.30 -13.36
C LEU A 144 -5.62 4.12 -14.27
N PRO A 145 -5.13 2.90 -13.97
CA PRO A 145 -5.53 1.71 -14.67
C PRO A 145 -7.01 1.37 -14.43
N ALA A 146 -7.58 0.48 -15.24
CA ALA A 146 -8.91 -0.04 -14.98
C ALA A 146 -8.95 -0.85 -13.67
N THR A 147 -10.07 -0.81 -12.97
CA THR A 147 -10.26 -1.56 -11.70
C THR A 147 -9.92 -3.04 -11.84
N ALA A 148 -10.34 -3.67 -12.96
CA ALA A 148 -10.05 -5.08 -13.22
C ALA A 148 -8.55 -5.37 -13.29
N ASP A 149 -7.78 -4.48 -13.92
CA ASP A 149 -6.32 -4.64 -14.07
C ASP A 149 -5.61 -4.47 -12.72
N VAL A 150 -6.03 -3.48 -11.93
CA VAL A 150 -5.50 -3.25 -10.58
C VAL A 150 -5.75 -4.45 -9.67
N MET A 151 -6.98 -4.99 -9.68
CA MET A 151 -7.35 -6.15 -8.87
C MET A 151 -6.59 -7.42 -9.29
N ALA A 152 -6.47 -7.67 -10.60
CA ALA A 152 -5.70 -8.79 -11.13
C ALA A 152 -4.22 -8.67 -10.76
N ARG A 153 -3.67 -7.48 -10.85
CA ARG A 153 -2.27 -7.19 -10.51
C ARG A 153 -2.00 -7.39 -9.02
N LEU A 154 -2.86 -6.85 -8.14
CA LEU A 154 -2.75 -7.06 -6.69
C LEU A 154 -2.72 -8.56 -6.36
N ARG A 155 -3.67 -9.32 -6.92
CA ARG A 155 -3.73 -10.77 -6.70
C ARG A 155 -2.46 -11.47 -7.20
N GLN A 156 -2.00 -11.13 -8.41
CA GLN A 156 -0.78 -11.69 -8.98
C GLN A 156 0.45 -11.45 -8.09
N ILE A 157 0.63 -10.22 -7.61
CA ILE A 157 1.76 -9.85 -6.74
C ILE A 157 1.66 -10.60 -5.41
N ALA A 158 0.51 -10.55 -4.75
CA ALA A 158 0.33 -11.11 -3.42
C ALA A 158 0.47 -12.64 -3.40
N THR A 159 -0.06 -13.34 -4.41
CA THR A 159 0.00 -14.81 -4.49
C THR A 159 1.26 -15.33 -5.16
N GLY A 160 1.95 -14.49 -5.94
CA GLY A 160 3.22 -14.81 -6.60
C GLY A 160 4.47 -14.40 -5.79
N ALA A 161 4.30 -13.74 -4.65
CA ALA A 161 5.40 -13.39 -3.78
C ALA A 161 6.11 -14.65 -3.25
N GLY A 162 7.43 -14.70 -3.39
CA GLY A 162 8.25 -15.80 -2.88
C GLY A 162 8.43 -15.74 -1.36
N GLU A 163 9.13 -16.74 -0.83
CA GLU A 163 9.45 -16.86 0.60
C GLU A 163 10.24 -15.66 1.14
N ASP A 164 10.96 -14.95 0.29
CA ASP A 164 11.74 -13.76 0.64
C ASP A 164 10.89 -12.61 1.22
N TYR A 165 9.60 -12.57 0.89
CA TYR A 165 8.65 -11.56 1.36
C TYR A 165 7.75 -12.03 2.50
N VAL A 166 8.04 -13.17 3.11
CA VAL A 166 7.34 -13.61 4.31
C VAL A 166 7.75 -12.73 5.48
N LEU A 167 6.77 -12.11 6.14
CA LEU A 167 6.99 -11.32 7.34
C LEU A 167 7.02 -12.25 8.55
N ILE A 168 8.00 -12.06 9.43
CA ILE A 168 8.21 -12.87 10.62
C ILE A 168 7.99 -12.01 11.87
N PHE A 169 7.18 -12.47 12.80
CA PHE A 169 7.09 -11.91 14.14
C PHE A 169 8.38 -12.24 14.90
N THR A 170 9.21 -11.22 15.11
CA THR A 170 10.58 -11.37 15.60
C THR A 170 10.68 -12.09 16.94
N PRO A 171 9.85 -11.78 17.97
CA PRO A 171 9.98 -12.39 19.28
C PRO A 171 9.79 -13.91 19.31
N GLU A 172 8.92 -14.43 18.45
CA GLU A 172 8.55 -15.86 18.43
C GLU A 172 9.11 -16.59 17.20
N GLY A 173 9.57 -15.84 16.18
CA GLY A 173 10.06 -16.42 14.92
C GLY A 173 8.94 -17.01 14.06
N GLU A 174 7.69 -16.64 14.32
CA GLU A 174 6.54 -17.16 13.60
C GLU A 174 6.18 -16.29 12.38
N PRO A 175 5.86 -16.93 11.24
CA PRO A 175 5.46 -16.19 10.04
C PRO A 175 4.07 -15.62 10.18
N TYR A 176 3.87 -14.41 9.64
CA TYR A 176 2.53 -13.85 9.43
C TYR A 176 1.76 -14.69 8.42
N GLU A 177 0.45 -14.82 8.63
CA GLU A 177 -0.41 -15.48 7.66
C GLU A 177 -0.54 -14.66 6.36
N PRO A 178 -0.73 -15.32 5.20
CA PRO A 178 -1.06 -14.60 3.96
C PRO A 178 -2.37 -13.82 4.10
N LEU A 179 -2.34 -12.51 3.85
CA LEU A 179 -3.54 -11.66 3.82
C LEU A 179 -4.44 -12.01 2.64
N ILE A 180 -3.85 -12.35 1.48
CA ILE A 180 -4.54 -12.76 0.25
C ILE A 180 -4.19 -14.22 -0.01
N LYS A 181 -5.20 -15.07 -0.01
CA LYS A 181 -5.05 -16.52 -0.23
C LYS A 181 -5.46 -16.87 -1.67
N ASN A 182 -4.84 -17.93 -2.22
CA ASN A 182 -5.20 -18.51 -3.54
C ASN A 182 -6.61 -19.08 -3.55
#